data_8ae0b0afa7b25d27646355337f774533
#
_entry.id   8ae0b0afa7b25d27646355337f774533
#
_cell.length_a   1.000
_cell.length_b   1.000
_cell.length_c   1.000
_cell.angle_alpha   90.00
_cell.angle_beta   90.00
_cell.angle_gamma   90.00
#
_symmetry.space_group_name_H-M   'P 1'
#
loop_
_entity.id
_entity.type
_entity.pdbx_description
1 polymer ?
#
loop_
_entity_poly.entity_id
_entity_poly.type
_entity_poly.pdbx_seq_one_letter_code
_entity_poly.pdbx_strand_id
1 'polypeptide(L)'
;SGGVRSTRDEEGDDMVPTHMFLTRGVGVHKEKLAAFEQALRSAGVAYCNLVSVSSILPPHCKILPRKRGEKFLNPGEITFCVMARSETNERNRLISASIGLAIPTDRDTYGYLSEHHAYGETDEESGEYTEDLAAQMLATTQGIEFDPDVAWKEREQVFKMGGKIVRTLNITQSAVGRPNRWTCVIALAVFIPTENIPKSLLNKA
;
A
#
# COMPACT_ATOMS: atom_id res chain seq x y z
N SER A 1 47.76 -0.58 -0.29
CA SER A 1 46.51 -0.69 -1.05
C SER A 1 45.40 -0.10 -0.24
N GLY A 2 45.15 1.20 -0.44
CA GLY A 2 44.12 1.96 0.26
C GLY A 2 42.76 1.70 -0.38
N GLY A 3 41.82 1.13 0.41
CA GLY A 3 40.43 1.09 0.04
C GLY A 3 39.84 2.49 0.09
N VAL A 4 39.40 2.99 -1.04
CA VAL A 4 38.59 4.21 -1.12
C VAL A 4 37.24 3.91 -0.47
N ARG A 5 37.03 4.35 0.77
CA ARG A 5 35.68 4.55 1.31
C ARG A 5 35.07 5.69 0.52
N SER A 6 34.09 5.39 -0.32
CA SER A 6 33.18 6.38 -0.85
C SER A 6 32.47 7.03 0.34
N THR A 7 32.86 8.24 0.70
CA THR A 7 32.04 9.16 1.47
C THR A 7 30.86 9.49 0.56
N ARG A 8 29.70 8.84 0.78
CA ARG A 8 28.43 9.39 0.30
C ARG A 8 28.25 10.68 1.06
N ASP A 9 28.26 11.78 0.33
CA ASP A 9 27.95 13.09 0.88
C ASP A 9 26.57 13.02 1.51
N GLU A 10 26.44 13.42 2.76
CA GLU A 10 25.24 13.32 3.61
C GLU A 10 24.07 14.26 3.19
N GLU A 11 24.09 14.80 1.98
CA GLU A 11 23.08 15.68 1.40
C GLU A 11 22.51 15.18 0.05
N GLY A 12 22.65 13.91 -0.26
CA GLY A 12 21.94 13.33 -1.40
C GLY A 12 20.47 13.12 -1.05
N ASP A 13 19.58 13.76 -1.79
CA ASP A 13 18.13 13.49 -1.81
C ASP A 13 17.89 11.99 -2.03
N ASP A 14 17.80 11.23 -0.94
CA ASP A 14 17.52 9.81 -1.02
C ASP A 14 16.01 9.64 -1.23
N MET A 15 15.62 9.40 -2.48
CA MET A 15 14.24 9.17 -2.88
C MET A 15 13.65 7.86 -2.32
N VAL A 16 14.38 7.10 -1.49
CA VAL A 16 13.87 5.89 -0.84
C VAL A 16 13.00 6.28 0.35
N PRO A 17 11.68 6.02 0.32
CA PRO A 17 10.80 6.40 1.41
C PRO A 17 11.10 5.62 2.69
N THR A 18 11.22 6.33 3.80
CA THR A 18 11.44 5.74 5.13
C THR A 18 10.15 5.47 5.89
N HIS A 19 9.06 6.12 5.50
CA HIS A 19 7.75 6.00 6.15
C HIS A 19 6.63 5.98 5.11
N MET A 20 5.56 5.27 5.45
CA MET A 20 4.34 5.20 4.68
C MET A 20 3.14 5.06 5.59
N PHE A 21 1.94 5.21 5.05
CA PHE A 21 0.70 4.83 5.70
C PHE A 21 -0.27 4.19 4.72
N LEU A 22 -1.19 3.40 5.24
CA LEU A 22 -2.27 2.81 4.48
C LEU A 22 -3.54 3.63 4.65
N THR A 23 -4.27 3.82 3.56
CA THR A 23 -5.56 4.51 3.57
C THR A 23 -6.51 3.94 2.53
N ARG A 24 -7.79 4.23 2.72
CA ARG A 24 -8.85 3.80 1.81
C ARG A 24 -9.95 4.84 1.73
N GLY A 25 -10.72 4.81 0.66
CA GLY A 25 -11.78 5.76 0.47
C GLY A 25 -12.85 5.31 -0.51
N VAL A 26 -14.02 5.91 -0.37
CA VAL A 26 -15.17 5.71 -1.23
C VAL A 26 -15.75 7.06 -1.67
N GLY A 27 -16.16 7.15 -2.91
CA GLY A 27 -16.84 8.33 -3.46
C GLY A 27 -18.01 7.93 -4.37
N VAL A 28 -19.08 8.73 -4.34
CA VAL A 28 -20.29 8.49 -5.13
C VAL A 28 -20.74 9.80 -5.76
N HIS A 29 -20.74 9.86 -7.10
CA HIS A 29 -21.12 11.08 -7.82
C HIS A 29 -21.79 10.75 -9.17
N LYS A 30 -22.48 11.70 -9.78
CA LYS A 30 -23.02 11.56 -11.15
C LYS A 30 -21.92 11.46 -12.18
N GLU A 31 -20.85 12.22 -11.98
CA GLU A 31 -19.67 12.24 -12.84
C GLU A 31 -18.59 11.29 -12.30
N LYS A 32 -18.00 10.50 -13.20
CA LYS A 32 -16.98 9.49 -12.85
C LYS A 32 -15.77 10.12 -12.16
N LEU A 33 -15.21 11.19 -12.72
CA LEU A 33 -14.05 11.87 -12.16
C LEU A 33 -14.33 12.45 -10.76
N ALA A 34 -15.53 13.00 -10.55
CA ALA A 34 -15.93 13.55 -9.26
C ALA A 34 -16.14 12.44 -8.21
N ALA A 35 -16.60 11.24 -8.59
CA ALA A 35 -16.65 10.09 -7.69
C ALA A 35 -15.24 9.68 -7.22
N PHE A 36 -14.29 9.65 -8.15
CA PHE A 36 -12.89 9.38 -7.79
C PHE A 36 -12.30 10.46 -6.87
N GLU A 37 -12.52 11.73 -7.16
CA GLU A 37 -12.05 12.84 -6.32
C GLU A 37 -12.66 12.77 -4.90
N GLN A 38 -13.94 12.41 -4.77
CA GLN A 38 -14.55 12.16 -3.46
C GLN A 38 -13.93 10.95 -2.74
N ALA A 39 -13.56 9.89 -3.46
CA ALA A 39 -12.83 8.77 -2.87
C ALA A 39 -11.46 9.20 -2.34
N LEU A 40 -10.73 10.06 -3.06
CA LEU A 40 -9.47 10.64 -2.61
C LEU A 40 -9.65 11.52 -1.36
N ARG A 41 -10.72 12.32 -1.28
CA ARG A 41 -11.07 13.08 -0.06
C ARG A 41 -11.35 12.16 1.12
N SER A 42 -12.14 11.11 0.89
CA SER A 42 -12.44 10.10 1.90
C SER A 42 -11.15 9.41 2.40
N ALA A 43 -10.19 9.18 1.50
CA ALA A 43 -8.88 8.62 1.82
C ALA A 43 -7.92 9.63 2.48
N GLY A 44 -8.23 10.95 2.49
CA GLY A 44 -7.42 12.01 3.10
C GLY A 44 -6.22 12.44 2.28
N VAL A 45 -6.23 12.24 0.96
CA VAL A 45 -5.08 12.53 0.07
C VAL A 45 -5.43 13.37 -1.16
N ALA A 46 -6.66 13.89 -1.23
CA ALA A 46 -7.15 14.66 -2.40
C ALA A 46 -6.38 15.97 -2.67
N TYR A 47 -5.67 16.48 -1.69
CA TYR A 47 -4.90 17.72 -1.81
C TYR A 47 -3.46 17.51 -2.31
N CYS A 48 -3.03 16.25 -2.51
CA CYS A 48 -1.72 15.90 -3.05
C CYS A 48 -1.78 15.62 -4.56
N ASN A 49 -0.67 15.79 -5.25
CA ASN A 49 -0.46 15.28 -6.60
C ASN A 49 0.07 13.86 -6.53
N LEU A 50 -0.82 12.88 -6.70
CA LEU A 50 -0.45 11.47 -6.55
C LEU A 50 0.23 10.92 -7.80
N VAL A 51 1.33 10.20 -7.59
CA VAL A 51 2.07 9.47 -8.63
C VAL A 51 2.10 8.00 -8.26
N SER A 52 1.52 7.16 -9.13
CA SER A 52 1.56 5.71 -8.93
C SER A 52 2.96 5.16 -9.21
N VAL A 53 3.46 4.36 -8.28
CA VAL A 53 4.71 3.60 -8.41
C VAL A 53 4.41 2.11 -8.42
N SER A 54 5.44 1.29 -8.68
CA SER A 54 5.31 -0.16 -8.64
C SER A 54 5.30 -0.72 -7.21
N SER A 55 5.47 -2.01 -7.07
CA SER A 55 5.04 -2.84 -5.94
C SER A 55 6.11 -3.08 -4.86
N ILE A 56 7.13 -2.25 -4.72
CA ILE A 56 8.21 -2.48 -3.76
C ILE A 56 7.97 -1.76 -2.44
N LEU A 57 7.97 -2.53 -1.36
CA LEU A 57 8.06 -1.98 0.00
C LEU A 57 9.54 -1.77 0.34
N PRO A 58 10.00 -0.52 0.53
CA PRO A 58 11.42 -0.26 0.82
C PRO A 58 11.90 -0.94 2.10
N PRO A 59 13.18 -1.36 2.18
CA PRO A 59 13.78 -1.83 3.42
C PRO A 59 13.59 -0.82 4.55
N HIS A 60 13.35 -1.30 5.77
CA HIS A 60 13.13 -0.49 6.97
C HIS A 60 11.97 0.51 6.91
N CYS A 61 11.18 0.56 5.84
CA CYS A 61 10.04 1.47 5.73
C CYS A 61 9.05 1.21 6.88
N LYS A 62 8.72 2.26 7.63
CA LYS A 62 7.83 2.22 8.80
C LYS A 62 6.41 2.55 8.38
N ILE A 63 5.46 1.73 8.81
CA ILE A 63 4.04 1.95 8.54
C ILE A 63 3.45 2.75 9.69
N LEU A 64 3.04 3.98 9.43
CA LEU A 64 2.41 4.85 10.40
C LEU A 64 0.88 4.65 10.40
N PRO A 65 0.21 4.88 11.54
CA PRO A 65 -1.23 5.06 11.54
C PRO A 65 -1.64 6.20 10.61
N ARG A 66 -2.72 6.04 9.85
CA ARG A 66 -3.22 7.02 8.87
C ARG A 66 -3.22 8.46 9.42
N LYS A 67 -3.89 8.67 10.57
CA LYS A 67 -4.01 10.00 11.20
C LYS A 67 -2.67 10.68 11.51
N ARG A 68 -1.61 9.89 11.65
CA ARG A 68 -0.26 10.41 11.87
C ARG A 68 0.43 10.69 10.55
N GLY A 69 0.31 9.77 9.58
CA GLY A 69 0.93 9.91 8.26
C GLY A 69 0.39 11.12 7.48
N GLU A 70 -0.92 11.34 7.50
CA GLU A 70 -1.57 12.49 6.84
C GLU A 70 -0.98 13.86 7.26
N LYS A 71 -0.49 13.98 8.51
CA LYS A 71 0.09 15.23 9.01
C LYS A 71 1.43 15.61 8.38
N PHE A 72 2.05 14.69 7.69
CA PHE A 72 3.34 14.89 7.01
C PHE A 72 3.17 15.12 5.51
N LEU A 73 1.95 15.27 5.00
CA LEU A 73 1.67 15.61 3.61
C LEU A 73 1.29 17.09 3.49
N ASN A 74 1.72 17.73 2.40
CA ASN A 74 1.44 19.12 2.13
C ASN A 74 0.54 19.31 0.88
N PRO A 75 -0.34 20.32 0.85
CA PRO A 75 -1.15 20.61 -0.32
C PRO A 75 -0.29 20.88 -1.57
N GLY A 76 -0.65 20.24 -2.69
CA GLY A 76 0.06 20.38 -3.96
C GLY A 76 1.34 19.54 -4.10
N GLU A 77 1.78 18.86 -3.03
CA GLU A 77 2.98 18.06 -3.02
C GLU A 77 2.87 16.85 -3.95
N ILE A 78 3.96 16.52 -4.66
CA ILE A 78 4.07 15.27 -5.42
C ILE A 78 4.30 14.14 -4.43
N THR A 79 3.32 13.25 -4.35
CA THR A 79 3.30 12.17 -3.37
C THR A 79 3.19 10.84 -4.07
N PHE A 80 4.15 9.95 -3.86
CA PHE A 80 4.16 8.62 -4.46
C PHE A 80 3.26 7.65 -3.70
N CYS A 81 2.56 6.79 -4.44
CA CYS A 81 1.68 5.78 -3.84
C CYS A 81 1.58 4.53 -4.70
N VAL A 82 1.22 3.41 -4.07
CA VAL A 82 0.61 2.26 -4.76
C VAL A 82 -0.89 2.38 -4.57
N MET A 83 -1.67 2.30 -5.65
CA MET A 83 -3.12 2.54 -5.62
C MET A 83 -3.88 1.45 -6.36
N ALA A 84 -4.75 0.76 -5.65
CA ALA A 84 -5.83 -0.03 -6.23
C ALA A 84 -7.10 0.83 -6.35
N ARG A 85 -7.80 0.73 -7.48
CA ARG A 85 -9.02 1.48 -7.77
C ARG A 85 -10.02 0.61 -8.51
N SER A 86 -11.29 0.64 -8.08
CA SER A 86 -12.41 0.02 -8.77
C SER A 86 -13.57 1.00 -8.88
N GLU A 87 -14.32 0.93 -9.99
CA GLU A 87 -15.41 1.85 -10.27
C GLU A 87 -16.56 1.14 -10.95
N THR A 88 -17.77 1.56 -10.63
CA THR A 88 -18.98 1.08 -11.30
C THR A 88 -20.05 2.15 -11.37
N ASN A 89 -20.88 2.10 -12.42
CA ASN A 89 -22.15 2.80 -12.50
C ASN A 89 -23.35 1.83 -12.50
N GLU A 90 -23.07 0.54 -12.31
CA GLU A 90 -24.11 -0.48 -12.23
C GLU A 90 -24.72 -0.51 -10.83
N ARG A 91 -26.05 -0.44 -10.78
CA ARG A 91 -26.80 -0.58 -9.52
C ARG A 91 -26.56 -1.95 -8.90
N ASN A 92 -26.35 -1.98 -7.58
CA ASN A 92 -26.14 -3.19 -6.79
C ASN A 92 -24.89 -4.00 -7.13
N ARG A 93 -23.98 -3.47 -7.97
CA ARG A 93 -22.69 -4.09 -8.21
C ARG A 93 -21.78 -3.90 -7.00
N LEU A 94 -21.36 -4.97 -6.36
CA LEU A 94 -20.30 -4.95 -5.35
C LEU A 94 -18.96 -4.76 -6.07
N ILE A 95 -18.16 -3.80 -5.59
CA ILE A 95 -16.80 -3.53 -6.07
C ILE A 95 -15.87 -3.45 -4.88
N SER A 96 -14.62 -3.86 -5.07
CA SER A 96 -13.55 -3.76 -4.07
C SER A 96 -12.24 -3.27 -4.68
N ALA A 97 -11.42 -2.63 -3.86
CA ALA A 97 -10.04 -2.28 -4.13
C ALA A 97 -9.20 -2.57 -2.90
N SER A 98 -8.06 -3.20 -3.07
CA SER A 98 -7.24 -3.74 -1.99
C SER A 98 -5.75 -3.54 -2.25
N ILE A 99 -4.99 -3.21 -1.21
CA ILE A 99 -3.52 -3.24 -1.18
C ILE A 99 -3.10 -4.27 -0.14
N GLY A 100 -2.33 -5.26 -0.57
CA GLY A 100 -1.69 -6.24 0.30
C GLY A 100 -0.21 -5.92 0.49
N LEU A 101 0.33 -6.27 1.64
CA LEU A 101 1.73 -6.10 1.98
C LEU A 101 2.32 -7.42 2.45
N ALA A 102 3.54 -7.73 1.99
CA ALA A 102 4.38 -8.78 2.54
C ALA A 102 5.69 -8.17 3.06
N ILE A 103 5.91 -8.30 4.35
CA ILE A 103 7.03 -7.71 5.07
C ILE A 103 8.01 -8.83 5.43
N PRO A 104 9.24 -8.85 4.86
CA PRO A 104 10.21 -9.91 5.14
C PRO A 104 10.69 -9.84 6.60
N THR A 105 11.10 -11.01 7.13
CA THR A 105 11.73 -11.10 8.46
C THR A 105 13.05 -10.33 8.49
N ASP A 106 13.83 -10.49 7.42
CA ASP A 106 15.06 -9.70 7.24
C ASP A 106 14.67 -8.31 6.73
N ARG A 107 14.79 -7.32 7.59
CA ARG A 107 14.42 -5.92 7.31
C ARG A 107 15.42 -5.19 6.41
N ASP A 108 16.58 -5.74 6.16
CA ASP A 108 17.57 -5.20 5.22
C ASP A 108 17.18 -5.51 3.77
N THR A 109 16.22 -6.41 3.56
CA THR A 109 15.65 -6.71 2.27
C THR A 109 14.33 -5.96 2.04
N TYR A 110 13.97 -5.77 0.77
CA TYR A 110 12.67 -5.16 0.42
C TYR A 110 11.53 -6.16 0.55
N GLY A 111 10.33 -5.65 0.81
CA GLY A 111 9.09 -6.41 0.75
C GLY A 111 8.29 -6.10 -0.50
N TYR A 112 7.06 -6.59 -0.54
CA TYR A 112 6.15 -6.38 -1.66
C TYR A 112 4.86 -5.71 -1.23
N LEU A 113 4.34 -4.89 -2.14
CA LEU A 113 3.00 -4.37 -2.16
C LEU A 113 2.27 -4.99 -3.36
N SER A 114 1.09 -5.53 -3.16
CA SER A 114 0.22 -6.00 -4.24
C SER A 114 -1.00 -5.10 -4.33
N GLU A 115 -1.57 -5.00 -5.51
CA GLU A 115 -2.83 -4.29 -5.73
C GLU A 115 -3.85 -5.22 -6.39
N HIS A 116 -5.09 -5.12 -5.95
CA HIS A 116 -6.19 -5.89 -6.49
C HIS A 116 -7.47 -5.04 -6.55
N HIS A 117 -8.26 -5.27 -7.58
CA HIS A 117 -9.59 -4.72 -7.70
C HIS A 117 -10.52 -5.76 -8.30
N ALA A 118 -11.73 -5.83 -7.78
CA ALA A 118 -12.66 -6.88 -8.16
C ALA A 118 -14.11 -6.42 -8.19
N TYR A 119 -14.91 -7.22 -8.87
CA TYR A 119 -16.36 -7.16 -8.88
C TYR A 119 -16.91 -8.40 -8.18
N GLY A 120 -17.79 -8.20 -7.19
CA GLY A 120 -18.46 -9.27 -6.47
C GLY A 120 -17.68 -9.85 -5.29
N GLU A 121 -16.49 -9.37 -5.00
CA GLU A 121 -15.71 -9.77 -3.83
C GLU A 121 -15.99 -8.87 -2.62
N THR A 122 -16.05 -9.47 -1.44
CA THR A 122 -16.13 -8.78 -0.16
C THR A 122 -14.78 -8.17 0.24
N ASP A 123 -14.77 -7.35 1.30
CA ASP A 123 -13.52 -6.82 1.88
C ASP A 123 -12.57 -7.96 2.30
N GLU A 124 -13.11 -9.03 2.88
CA GLU A 124 -12.36 -10.17 3.37
C GLU A 124 -11.72 -10.95 2.20
N GLU A 125 -12.51 -11.36 1.21
CA GLU A 125 -12.03 -12.08 0.04
C GLU A 125 -10.95 -11.31 -0.73
N SER A 126 -11.21 -10.04 -1.01
CA SER A 126 -10.27 -9.16 -1.73
C SER A 126 -9.00 -8.88 -0.91
N GLY A 127 -9.13 -8.71 0.42
CA GLY A 127 -8.02 -8.49 1.33
C GLY A 127 -7.10 -9.70 1.46
N GLU A 128 -7.66 -10.89 1.67
CA GLU A 128 -6.91 -12.15 1.74
C GLU A 128 -6.18 -12.44 0.43
N TYR A 129 -6.85 -12.28 -0.70
CA TYR A 129 -6.23 -12.48 -2.00
C TYR A 129 -5.01 -11.58 -2.22
N THR A 130 -5.09 -10.30 -1.83
CA THR A 130 -3.95 -9.37 -1.97
C THR A 130 -2.79 -9.71 -1.03
N GLU A 131 -3.06 -10.18 0.17
CA GLU A 131 -2.01 -10.65 1.08
C GLU A 131 -1.27 -11.87 0.52
N ASP A 132 -2.03 -12.87 0.02
CA ASP A 132 -1.47 -14.05 -0.63
C ASP A 132 -0.61 -13.68 -1.83
N LEU A 133 -1.09 -12.76 -2.67
CA LEU A 133 -0.36 -12.29 -3.84
C LEU A 133 0.96 -11.60 -3.45
N ALA A 134 0.95 -10.74 -2.44
CA ALA A 134 2.15 -10.07 -1.95
C ALA A 134 3.16 -11.08 -1.37
N ALA A 135 2.68 -12.04 -0.60
CA ALA A 135 3.51 -13.11 -0.03
C ALA A 135 4.12 -14.00 -1.12
N GLN A 136 3.35 -14.35 -2.15
CA GLN A 136 3.82 -15.13 -3.30
C GLN A 136 4.90 -14.37 -4.10
N MET A 137 4.70 -13.06 -4.33
CA MET A 137 5.69 -12.21 -5.01
C MET A 137 7.00 -12.18 -4.24
N LEU A 138 6.94 -12.03 -2.92
CA LEU A 138 8.14 -12.05 -2.06
C LEU A 138 8.83 -13.41 -2.09
N ALA A 139 8.09 -14.51 -2.01
CA ALA A 139 8.63 -15.86 -2.08
C ALA A 139 9.35 -16.13 -3.41
N THR A 140 8.71 -15.77 -4.52
CA THR A 140 9.26 -15.95 -5.87
C THR A 140 10.60 -15.22 -6.04
N THR A 141 10.70 -13.99 -5.52
CA THR A 141 11.95 -13.21 -5.56
C THR A 141 13.08 -13.87 -4.78
N GLN A 142 12.75 -14.59 -3.72
CA GLN A 142 13.74 -15.31 -2.90
C GLN A 142 14.03 -16.73 -3.40
N GLY A 143 13.43 -17.15 -4.54
CA GLY A 143 13.57 -18.50 -5.08
C GLY A 143 12.94 -19.59 -4.20
N ILE A 144 11.90 -19.24 -3.45
CA ILE A 144 11.20 -20.13 -2.52
C ILE A 144 9.89 -20.59 -3.16
N GLU A 145 9.62 -21.89 -3.13
CA GLU A 145 8.28 -22.41 -3.46
C GLU A 145 7.29 -21.92 -2.39
N PHE A 146 6.21 -21.33 -2.85
CA PHE A 146 5.15 -20.82 -2.02
C PHE A 146 3.86 -21.59 -2.28
N ASP A 147 3.36 -22.25 -1.24
CA ASP A 147 2.06 -22.92 -1.23
C ASP A 147 1.18 -22.21 -0.18
N PRO A 148 0.16 -21.44 -0.58
CA PRO A 148 -0.70 -20.73 0.34
C PRO A 148 -1.41 -21.64 1.33
N ASP A 149 -1.85 -22.83 0.91
CA ASP A 149 -2.59 -23.77 1.78
C ASP A 149 -1.74 -24.34 2.91
N VAL A 150 -0.42 -24.45 2.70
CA VAL A 150 0.54 -24.95 3.69
C VAL A 150 1.22 -23.82 4.46
N ALA A 151 1.40 -22.68 3.81
CA ALA A 151 2.17 -21.55 4.33
C ALA A 151 1.36 -20.63 5.25
N TRP A 152 0.04 -20.58 5.08
CA TRP A 152 -0.85 -19.67 5.81
C TRP A 152 -1.14 -20.12 7.26
N LYS A 153 -1.09 -19.18 8.19
CA LYS A 153 -1.57 -19.32 9.58
C LYS A 153 -2.71 -18.33 9.83
N GLU A 154 -3.93 -18.83 9.79
CA GLU A 154 -5.18 -18.05 9.80
C GLU A 154 -5.28 -16.94 10.86
N ARG A 155 -4.77 -17.13 12.06
CA ARG A 155 -5.02 -16.16 13.15
C ARG A 155 -3.94 -15.10 13.31
N GLU A 156 -2.81 -15.21 12.64
CA GLU A 156 -1.64 -14.37 12.89
C GLU A 156 -1.24 -13.51 11.70
N GLN A 157 -1.92 -13.66 10.55
CA GLN A 157 -1.55 -13.00 9.29
C GLN A 157 -0.04 -13.16 8.99
N VAL A 158 0.44 -14.40 9.10
CA VAL A 158 1.85 -14.75 9.01
C VAL A 158 2.03 -15.93 8.08
N PHE A 159 2.87 -15.77 7.07
CA PHE A 159 3.24 -16.82 6.14
C PHE A 159 4.58 -17.47 6.52
N LYS A 160 4.67 -18.80 6.35
CA LYS A 160 5.93 -19.53 6.43
C LYS A 160 6.47 -19.75 5.02
N MET A 161 7.62 -19.19 4.72
CA MET A 161 8.30 -19.32 3.44
C MET A 161 9.69 -19.87 3.66
N GLY A 162 9.98 -21.12 3.19
CA GLY A 162 11.29 -21.72 3.32
C GLY A 162 11.86 -21.67 4.74
N GLY A 163 11.02 -21.86 5.77
CA GLY A 163 11.40 -21.76 7.18
C GLY A 163 11.44 -20.33 7.75
N LYS A 164 11.24 -19.30 6.93
CA LYS A 164 11.10 -17.89 7.37
C LYS A 164 9.64 -17.56 7.64
N ILE A 165 9.40 -16.62 8.54
CA ILE A 165 8.07 -16.07 8.85
C ILE A 165 8.00 -14.69 8.21
N VAL A 166 6.93 -14.45 7.44
CA VAL A 166 6.65 -13.17 6.81
C VAL A 166 5.36 -12.63 7.38
N ARG A 167 5.37 -11.38 7.77
CA ARG A 167 4.15 -10.70 8.20
C ARG A 167 3.43 -10.14 6.98
N THR A 168 2.13 -10.40 6.87
CA THR A 168 1.26 -9.79 5.87
C THR A 168 0.24 -8.89 6.52
N LEU A 169 -0.29 -7.95 5.76
CA LEU A 169 -1.45 -7.13 6.10
C LEU A 169 -2.07 -6.55 4.83
N ASN A 170 -3.31 -6.10 4.93
CA ASN A 170 -3.99 -5.43 3.84
C ASN A 170 -4.74 -4.17 4.29
N ILE A 171 -5.12 -3.37 3.31
CA ILE A 171 -6.12 -2.33 3.41
C ILE A 171 -7.09 -2.49 2.24
N THR A 172 -8.37 -2.63 2.54
CA THR A 172 -9.39 -2.91 1.55
C THR A 172 -10.58 -1.97 1.72
N GLN A 173 -11.13 -1.51 0.62
CA GLN A 173 -12.39 -0.77 0.56
C GLN A 173 -13.32 -1.44 -0.43
N SER A 174 -14.52 -1.79 0.01
CA SER A 174 -15.61 -2.18 -0.87
C SER A 174 -16.78 -1.18 -0.80
N ALA A 175 -17.63 -1.22 -1.80
CA ALA A 175 -18.89 -0.51 -1.84
C ALA A 175 -19.84 -1.15 -2.86
N VAL A 176 -21.14 -0.87 -2.69
CA VAL A 176 -22.18 -1.30 -3.62
C VAL A 176 -22.57 -0.15 -4.52
N GLY A 177 -22.61 -0.39 -5.83
CA GLY A 177 -22.97 0.59 -6.85
C GLY A 177 -24.33 1.20 -6.62
N ARG A 178 -24.44 2.53 -6.73
CA ARG A 178 -25.65 3.31 -6.51
C ARG A 178 -26.39 3.54 -7.84
N PRO A 179 -27.72 3.58 -7.84
CA PRO A 179 -28.49 3.84 -9.06
C PRO A 179 -28.17 5.21 -9.63
N ASN A 180 -27.94 5.29 -10.97
CA ASN A 180 -27.67 6.51 -11.72
C ASN A 180 -26.48 7.34 -11.20
N ARG A 181 -25.48 6.69 -10.61
CA ARG A 181 -24.27 7.33 -10.11
C ARG A 181 -23.06 6.42 -10.31
N TRP A 182 -21.90 7.04 -10.44
CA TRP A 182 -20.63 6.36 -10.30
C TRP A 182 -20.31 6.14 -8.83
N THR A 183 -19.90 4.92 -8.51
CA THR A 183 -19.31 4.57 -7.22
C THR A 183 -17.86 4.21 -7.47
N CYS A 184 -16.94 4.83 -6.73
CA CYS A 184 -15.51 4.59 -6.80
C CYS A 184 -15.00 4.17 -5.43
N VAL A 185 -14.20 3.11 -5.38
CA VAL A 185 -13.45 2.69 -4.20
C VAL A 185 -11.96 2.69 -4.50
N ILE A 186 -11.17 3.09 -3.52
CA ILE A 186 -9.71 3.11 -3.60
C ILE A 186 -9.09 2.54 -2.32
N ALA A 187 -7.96 1.89 -2.48
CA ALA A 187 -7.04 1.54 -1.40
C ALA A 187 -5.63 1.99 -1.79
N LEU A 188 -4.90 2.58 -0.86
CA LEU A 188 -3.57 3.16 -1.13
C LEU A 188 -2.56 2.79 -0.06
N ALA A 189 -1.34 2.55 -0.51
CA ALA A 189 -0.14 2.70 0.29
C ALA A 189 0.53 4.02 -0.11
N VAL A 190 0.56 4.99 0.79
CA VAL A 190 1.06 6.34 0.53
C VAL A 190 2.45 6.49 1.14
N PHE A 191 3.45 6.76 0.31
CA PHE A 191 4.81 7.03 0.75
C PHE A 191 4.94 8.49 1.17
N ILE A 192 5.46 8.71 2.38
CA ILE A 192 5.67 10.06 2.91
C ILE A 192 7.01 10.56 2.43
N PRO A 193 7.10 11.76 1.80
CA PRO A 193 8.40 12.36 1.45
C PRO A 193 9.32 12.43 2.67
N THR A 194 10.55 11.96 2.53
CA THR A 194 11.48 11.80 3.67
C THR A 194 11.80 13.12 4.33
N GLU A 195 11.86 14.21 3.55
CA GLU A 195 12.06 15.58 4.02
C GLU A 195 10.96 16.09 4.96
N ASN A 196 9.76 15.52 4.87
CA ASN A 196 8.62 15.88 5.74
C ASN A 196 8.66 15.13 7.08
N ILE A 197 9.52 14.13 7.22
CA ILE A 197 9.62 13.33 8.42
C ILE A 197 10.52 14.02 9.43
N PRO A 198 10.04 14.32 10.67
CA PRO A 198 10.87 14.91 11.70
C PRO A 198 12.11 14.06 12.03
N LYS A 199 13.28 14.68 12.19
CA LYS A 199 14.55 14.00 12.53
C LYS A 199 14.42 13.06 13.74
N SER A 200 13.55 13.39 14.70
CA SER A 200 13.26 12.55 15.87
C SER A 200 12.59 11.22 15.55
N LEU A 201 12.01 11.06 14.36
CA LEU A 201 11.42 9.81 13.86
C LEU A 201 12.36 9.04 12.95
N LEU A 202 13.28 9.71 12.26
CA LEU A 202 14.29 9.06 11.40
C LEU A 202 15.30 8.27 12.24
N ASN A 203 15.69 8.80 13.41
CA ASN A 203 16.75 8.23 14.26
C ASN A 203 16.26 7.15 15.25
N LYS A 204 15.03 6.68 15.17
CA LYS A 204 14.55 5.53 15.97
C LYS A 204 14.66 4.27 15.13
N ALA A 205 15.85 3.65 15.17
CA ALA A 205 16.06 2.27 14.70
C ALA A 205 15.20 1.30 15.51
#